data_7e6cb5cfea5caa85d903a010a07e30bc
#
_entry.id   7e6cb5cfea5caa85d903a010a07e30bc
#
_cell.length_a   1.000
_cell.length_b   1.000
_cell.length_c   1.000
_cell.angle_alpha   90.00
_cell.angle_beta   90.00
_cell.angle_gamma   90.00
#
_symmetry.space_group_name_H-M   'P 1'
#
loop_
_entity.id
_entity.type
_entity.pdbx_description
1 polymer ?
#
loop_
_entity_poly.entity_id
_entity_poly.type
_entity_poly.pdbx_seq_one_letter_code
_entity_poly.pdbx_strand_id
1 'polypeptide(L)'
;MYTLNELATMTGLTTRTLRTYLKTGLLSGEKTDGVWHFSEEDCEAFFSYPSVKPALQAKRSALVYDFLGNRFKRDNELCVVLDLLPQAGEAEEVSAFFCKAVSAREGGNLRFTFEQTDGRVRVVLTGQEDAVSDILRAYYG
;
A
#
# COMPACT_ATOMS: atom_id res chain seq x y z
N MET A 1 -1.61 -3.60 13.87
CA MET A 1 -0.77 -4.63 13.20
C MET A 1 -1.27 -4.93 11.81
N TYR A 2 -0.40 -5.36 10.93
CA TYR A 2 -0.73 -5.66 9.54
C TYR A 2 -0.68 -7.15 9.30
N THR A 3 -1.61 -7.65 8.47
CA THR A 3 -1.56 -9.02 7.96
C THR A 3 -0.66 -9.08 6.73
N LEU A 4 -0.33 -10.30 6.30
CA LEU A 4 0.45 -10.51 5.07
C LEU A 4 -0.29 -9.96 3.84
N ASN A 5 -1.61 -10.15 3.77
CA ASN A 5 -2.43 -9.63 2.67
C ASN A 5 -2.46 -8.10 2.65
N GLU A 6 -2.57 -7.46 3.81
CA GLU A 6 -2.52 -6.01 3.91
C GLU A 6 -1.15 -5.48 3.46
N LEU A 7 -0.07 -6.13 3.87
CA LEU A 7 1.27 -5.75 3.45
C LEU A 7 1.45 -5.91 1.94
N ALA A 8 0.90 -6.97 1.35
CA ALA A 8 0.90 -7.16 -0.09
C ALA A 8 0.14 -6.03 -0.80
N THR A 9 -1.03 -5.64 -0.28
CA THR A 9 -1.82 -4.54 -0.83
C THR A 9 -1.06 -3.22 -0.77
N MET A 10 -0.40 -2.94 0.36
CA MET A 10 0.34 -1.69 0.58
C MET A 10 1.57 -1.55 -0.32
N THR A 11 2.22 -2.66 -0.63
CA THR A 11 3.51 -2.66 -1.33
C THR A 11 3.39 -2.93 -2.83
N GLY A 12 2.28 -3.52 -3.25
CA GLY A 12 2.14 -4.04 -4.60
C GLY A 12 2.89 -5.34 -4.84
N LEU A 13 3.54 -5.88 -3.81
CA LEU A 13 4.22 -7.18 -3.89
C LEU A 13 3.22 -8.31 -3.68
N THR A 14 3.52 -9.48 -4.23
CA THR A 14 2.69 -10.66 -4.01
C THR A 14 2.98 -11.26 -2.64
N THR A 15 2.02 -12.00 -2.09
CA THR A 15 2.24 -12.74 -0.83
C THR A 15 3.37 -13.74 -0.98
N ARG A 16 3.54 -14.31 -2.15
CA ARG A 16 4.65 -15.23 -2.45
C ARG A 16 6.01 -14.54 -2.29
N THR A 17 6.15 -13.34 -2.84
CA THR A 17 7.38 -12.54 -2.70
C THR A 17 7.64 -12.19 -1.24
N LEU A 18 6.60 -11.79 -0.51
CA LEU A 18 6.72 -11.47 0.91
C LEU A 18 7.14 -12.69 1.73
N ARG A 19 6.62 -13.87 1.42
CA ARG A 19 7.06 -15.11 2.08
C ARG A 19 8.53 -15.43 1.80
N THR A 20 9.01 -15.11 0.61
CA THR A 20 10.44 -15.24 0.30
C THR A 20 11.27 -14.32 1.19
N TYR A 21 10.84 -13.08 1.38
CA TYR A 21 11.51 -12.15 2.29
C TYR A 21 11.48 -12.61 3.75
N LEU A 22 10.40 -13.26 4.18
CA LEU A 22 10.33 -13.88 5.50
C LEU A 22 11.37 -14.99 5.66
N LYS A 23 11.54 -15.82 4.64
CA LYS A 23 12.53 -16.90 4.66
C LYS A 23 13.96 -16.38 4.70
N THR A 24 14.24 -15.28 4.00
CA THR A 24 15.58 -14.71 3.94
C THR A 24 15.90 -13.77 5.10
N GLY A 25 14.92 -13.49 5.95
CA GLY A 25 15.10 -12.63 7.13
C GLY A 25 15.01 -11.14 6.85
N LEU A 26 14.68 -10.73 5.61
CA LEU A 26 14.50 -9.32 5.26
C LEU A 26 13.18 -8.78 5.78
N LEU A 27 12.19 -9.64 5.98
CA LEU A 27 10.92 -9.31 6.60
C LEU A 27 10.77 -10.14 7.86
N SER A 28 10.47 -9.48 8.98
CA SER A 28 10.23 -10.13 10.27
C SER A 28 8.85 -9.78 10.78
N GLY A 29 8.25 -10.70 11.49
CA GLY A 29 6.95 -10.51 12.11
C GLY A 29 6.67 -11.61 13.12
N GLU A 30 5.47 -11.62 13.66
CA GLU A 30 5.01 -12.65 14.59
C GLU A 30 4.01 -13.57 13.90
N LYS A 31 4.15 -14.87 14.12
CA LYS A 31 3.21 -15.86 13.62
C LYS A 31 2.40 -16.39 14.78
N THR A 32 1.10 -16.13 14.78
CA THR A 32 0.15 -16.54 15.80
C THR A 32 -0.95 -17.35 15.14
N ASP A 33 -1.16 -18.58 15.62
CA ASP A 33 -2.19 -19.50 15.07
C ASP A 33 -2.08 -19.67 13.54
N GLY A 34 -0.83 -19.74 13.04
CA GLY A 34 -0.57 -19.90 11.60
C GLY A 34 -0.71 -18.64 10.77
N VAL A 35 -0.98 -17.51 11.40
CA VAL A 35 -1.17 -16.22 10.71
C VAL A 35 -0.05 -15.26 11.05
N TRP A 36 0.56 -14.67 10.03
CA TRP A 36 1.60 -13.65 10.19
C TRP A 36 0.99 -12.29 10.54
N HIS A 37 1.61 -11.62 11.52
CA HIS A 37 1.28 -10.25 11.92
C HIS A 37 2.54 -9.41 11.95
N PHE A 38 2.44 -8.19 11.45
CA PHE A 38 3.56 -7.26 11.36
C PHE A 38 3.22 -5.97 12.10
N SER A 39 4.12 -5.55 12.99
CA SER A 39 4.00 -4.27 13.67
C SER A 39 4.43 -3.13 12.74
N GLU A 40 4.18 -1.89 13.17
CA GLU A 40 4.67 -0.72 12.45
C GLU A 40 6.20 -0.74 12.36
N GLU A 41 6.88 -1.13 13.43
CA GLU A 41 8.34 -1.26 13.46
C GLU A 41 8.84 -2.33 12.49
N ASP A 42 8.15 -3.46 12.40
CA ASP A 42 8.48 -4.51 11.44
C ASP A 42 8.40 -3.99 10.01
N CYS A 43 7.37 -3.22 9.70
CA CYS A 43 7.19 -2.63 8.38
C CYS A 43 8.25 -1.58 8.08
N GLU A 44 8.57 -0.69 9.01
CA GLU A 44 9.61 0.32 8.84
C GLU A 44 10.98 -0.33 8.59
N ALA A 45 11.32 -1.36 9.34
CA ALA A 45 12.57 -2.09 9.16
C ALA A 45 12.63 -2.73 7.77
N PHE A 46 11.54 -3.35 7.34
CA PHE A 46 11.44 -3.96 6.01
C PHE A 46 11.63 -2.93 4.90
N PHE A 47 10.92 -1.80 4.99
CA PHE A 47 10.98 -0.75 3.98
C PHE A 47 12.35 -0.07 3.90
N SER A 48 13.13 -0.15 4.96
CA SER A 48 14.44 0.51 5.05
C SER A 48 15.60 -0.33 4.54
N TYR A 49 15.39 -1.63 4.30
CA TYR A 49 16.47 -2.47 3.79
C TYR A 49 16.95 -2.00 2.41
N PRO A 50 18.28 -1.84 2.22
CA PRO A 50 18.82 -1.38 0.93
C PRO A 50 18.44 -2.27 -0.26
N SER A 51 18.26 -3.57 -0.04
CA SER A 51 17.85 -4.50 -1.10
C SER A 51 16.36 -4.47 -1.40
N VAL A 52 15.54 -4.02 -0.46
CA VAL A 52 14.08 -3.96 -0.59
C VAL A 52 13.62 -2.62 -1.15
N LYS A 53 14.23 -1.53 -0.69
CA LYS A 53 13.84 -0.17 -1.03
C LYS A 53 13.70 0.10 -2.53
N PRO A 54 14.68 -0.29 -3.39
CA PRO A 54 14.53 -0.08 -4.84
C PRO A 54 13.36 -0.86 -5.45
N ALA A 55 13.11 -2.07 -4.96
CA ALA A 55 11.98 -2.88 -5.45
C ALA A 55 10.65 -2.23 -5.13
N LEU A 56 10.50 -1.68 -3.92
CA LEU A 56 9.29 -0.97 -3.53
C LEU A 56 9.10 0.31 -4.32
N GLN A 57 10.17 1.08 -4.53
CA GLN A 57 10.12 2.30 -5.33
C GLN A 57 9.72 1.99 -6.77
N ALA A 58 10.24 0.91 -7.34
CA ALA A 58 9.86 0.47 -8.68
C ALA A 58 8.36 0.14 -8.77
N LYS A 59 7.81 -0.55 -7.77
CA LYS A 59 6.38 -0.87 -7.72
C LYS A 59 5.51 0.38 -7.60
N ARG A 60 5.91 1.34 -6.76
CA ARG A 60 5.19 2.60 -6.60
C ARG A 60 5.21 3.42 -7.87
N SER A 61 6.37 3.54 -8.49
CA SER A 61 6.52 4.26 -9.76
C SER A 61 5.75 3.58 -10.87
N ALA A 62 5.77 2.25 -10.93
CA ALA A 62 5.04 1.47 -11.93
C ALA A 62 3.54 1.75 -11.88
N LEU A 63 2.97 1.93 -10.69
CA LEU A 63 1.54 2.25 -10.55
C LEU A 63 1.17 3.54 -11.30
N VAL A 64 1.98 4.58 -11.13
CA VAL A 64 1.76 5.86 -11.82
C VAL A 64 2.03 5.73 -13.31
N TYR A 65 3.14 5.10 -13.69
CA TYR A 65 3.49 4.93 -15.11
C TYR A 65 2.47 4.06 -15.85
N ASP A 66 1.99 3.00 -15.23
CA ASP A 66 0.96 2.15 -15.82
C ASP A 66 -0.34 2.94 -16.04
N PHE A 67 -0.69 3.79 -15.09
CA PHE A 67 -1.86 4.66 -15.23
C PHE A 67 -1.70 5.61 -16.42
N LEU A 68 -0.57 6.28 -16.51
CA LEU A 68 -0.30 7.25 -17.58
C LEU A 68 -0.14 6.57 -18.95
N GLY A 69 0.43 5.36 -18.97
CA GLY A 69 0.70 4.62 -20.20
C GLY A 69 -0.52 3.91 -20.78
N ASN A 70 -1.54 3.66 -19.99
CA ASN A 70 -2.73 2.99 -20.47
C ASN A 70 -3.61 3.95 -21.27
N ARG A 71 -3.52 3.87 -22.58
CA ARG A 71 -4.25 4.72 -23.54
C ARG A 71 -5.65 4.20 -23.87
N PHE A 72 -5.97 2.99 -23.44
CA PHE A 72 -7.22 2.31 -23.79
C PHE A 72 -8.12 2.14 -22.58
N LYS A 73 -8.18 3.17 -21.74
CA LYS A 73 -9.09 3.19 -20.60
C LYS A 73 -10.53 3.21 -21.12
N ARG A 74 -11.37 2.34 -20.56
CA ARG A 74 -12.78 2.23 -20.93
C ARG A 74 -13.68 3.11 -20.07
N ASP A 75 -13.20 3.49 -18.91
CA ASP A 75 -13.93 4.29 -17.92
C ASP A 75 -13.11 5.51 -17.56
N ASN A 76 -13.75 6.50 -16.96
CA ASN A 76 -13.03 7.60 -16.34
C ASN A 76 -12.26 7.06 -15.14
N GLU A 77 -10.97 7.31 -15.10
CA GLU A 77 -10.08 6.85 -14.03
C GLU A 77 -9.32 8.01 -13.42
N LEU A 78 -9.00 7.85 -12.15
CA LEU A 78 -8.20 8.81 -11.40
C LEU A 78 -6.91 8.15 -10.90
N CYS A 79 -5.84 8.91 -10.90
CA CYS A 79 -4.62 8.61 -10.16
C CYS A 79 -4.39 9.75 -9.19
N VAL A 80 -4.41 9.46 -7.90
CA VAL A 80 -4.28 10.46 -6.84
C VAL A 80 -3.05 10.15 -6.01
N VAL A 81 -2.22 11.16 -5.78
CA VAL A 81 -1.08 11.07 -4.87
C VAL A 81 -1.37 11.97 -3.68
N LEU A 82 -1.38 11.39 -2.49
CA LEU A 82 -1.54 12.11 -1.24
C LEU A 82 -0.22 12.13 -0.51
N ASP A 83 0.29 13.31 -0.21
CA ASP A 83 1.43 13.49 0.67
C ASP A 83 0.91 14.05 1.99
N LEU A 84 1.02 13.26 3.05
CA LEU A 84 0.44 13.55 4.35
C LEU A 84 1.55 13.69 5.40
N LEU A 85 1.29 14.53 6.39
CA LEU A 85 2.19 14.73 7.53
C LEU A 85 1.46 14.29 8.81
N PRO A 86 1.33 12.96 9.01
CA PRO A 86 0.62 12.47 10.18
C PRO A 86 1.41 12.71 11.45
N GLN A 87 0.69 12.87 12.56
CA GLN A 87 1.30 12.88 13.87
C GLN A 87 1.70 11.46 14.28
N ALA A 88 2.45 11.35 15.37
CA ALA A 88 2.91 10.05 15.86
C ALA A 88 1.73 9.08 16.04
N GLY A 89 1.84 7.89 15.43
CA GLY A 89 0.81 6.84 15.48
C GLY A 89 -0.29 6.94 14.43
N GLU A 90 -0.44 8.06 13.76
CA GLU A 90 -1.49 8.23 12.73
C GLU A 90 -1.16 7.52 11.41
N ALA A 91 0.12 7.25 11.14
CA ALA A 91 0.52 6.60 9.89
C ALA A 91 -0.12 5.22 9.74
N GLU A 92 -0.21 4.44 10.82
CA GLU A 92 -0.86 3.13 10.81
C GLU A 92 -2.36 3.26 10.53
N GLU A 93 -3.01 4.28 11.09
CA GLU A 93 -4.43 4.55 10.84
C GLU A 93 -4.69 4.89 9.38
N VAL A 94 -3.81 5.67 8.76
CA VAL A 94 -3.92 6.04 7.34
C VAL A 94 -3.81 4.79 6.46
N SER A 95 -2.78 3.98 6.66
CA SER A 95 -2.59 2.77 5.86
C SER A 95 -3.71 1.77 6.06
N ALA A 96 -4.18 1.60 7.30
CA ALA A 96 -5.28 0.70 7.62
C ALA A 96 -6.58 1.15 6.94
N PHE A 97 -6.85 2.45 6.93
CA PHE A 97 -8.04 2.99 6.27
C PHE A 97 -8.04 2.66 4.76
N PHE A 98 -6.93 2.95 4.07
CA PHE A 98 -6.86 2.73 2.62
C PHE A 98 -6.84 1.25 2.26
N CYS A 99 -6.12 0.43 3.02
CA CYS A 99 -6.12 -1.03 2.83
C CYS A 99 -7.54 -1.60 2.94
N LYS A 100 -8.27 -1.20 3.98
CA LYS A 100 -9.63 -1.66 4.20
C LYS A 100 -10.58 -1.16 3.12
N ALA A 101 -10.47 0.10 2.76
CA ALA A 101 -11.36 0.71 1.75
C ALA A 101 -11.15 0.07 0.38
N VAL A 102 -9.90 -0.16 -0.02
CA VAL A 102 -9.57 -0.80 -1.31
C VAL A 102 -10.03 -2.26 -1.31
N SER A 103 -9.80 -2.98 -0.22
CA SER A 103 -10.15 -4.40 -0.12
C SER A 103 -11.64 -4.65 -0.03
N ALA A 104 -12.39 -3.71 0.57
CA ALA A 104 -13.84 -3.87 0.78
C ALA A 104 -14.67 -3.62 -0.47
N ARG A 105 -14.11 -2.90 -1.45
CA ARG A 105 -14.87 -2.55 -2.66
C ARG A 105 -14.61 -3.59 -3.76
N GLU A 106 -15.69 -4.20 -4.25
CA GLU A 106 -15.62 -5.05 -5.43
C GLU A 106 -15.70 -4.19 -6.69
N GLY A 107 -14.84 -4.48 -7.65
CA GLY A 107 -14.76 -3.70 -8.88
C GLY A 107 -14.04 -2.37 -8.68
N GLY A 108 -14.21 -1.45 -9.63
CA GLY A 108 -13.54 -0.15 -9.59
C GLY A 108 -12.09 -0.17 -10.03
N ASN A 109 -11.52 -1.35 -10.26
CA ASN A 109 -10.13 -1.52 -10.69
C ASN A 109 -9.14 -0.77 -9.80
N LEU A 110 -9.36 -0.83 -8.48
CA LEU A 110 -8.59 -0.09 -7.49
C LEU A 110 -7.20 -0.69 -7.29
N ARG A 111 -6.20 0.16 -7.30
CA ARG A 111 -4.81 -0.16 -6.95
C ARG A 111 -4.29 0.90 -5.99
N PHE A 112 -3.42 0.48 -5.08
CA PHE A 112 -2.99 1.33 -3.98
C PHE A 112 -1.57 1.00 -3.59
N THR A 113 -0.78 2.03 -3.27
CA THR A 113 0.51 1.88 -2.60
C THR A 113 0.62 2.85 -1.45
N PHE A 114 1.34 2.44 -0.43
CA PHE A 114 1.60 3.22 0.77
C PHE A 114 3.10 3.30 1.01
N GLU A 115 3.59 4.48 1.32
CA GLU A 115 4.99 4.73 1.63
C GLU A 115 5.09 5.61 2.86
N GLN A 116 5.96 5.22 3.79
CA GLN A 116 6.28 6.01 4.96
C GLN A 116 7.77 6.30 4.97
N THR A 117 8.15 7.57 4.98
CA THR A 117 9.54 8.01 4.98
C THR A 117 9.67 9.30 5.80
N ASP A 118 10.55 9.29 6.80
CA ASP A 118 10.88 10.47 7.61
C ASP A 118 9.64 11.21 8.16
N GLY A 119 8.67 10.46 8.68
CA GLY A 119 7.46 11.02 9.26
C GLY A 119 6.44 11.49 8.22
N ARG A 120 6.70 11.27 6.94
CA ARG A 120 5.78 11.57 5.85
C ARG A 120 5.16 10.29 5.34
N VAL A 121 3.91 10.41 4.92
CA VAL A 121 3.16 9.30 4.32
C VAL A 121 2.76 9.70 2.91
N ARG A 122 3.05 8.83 1.96
CA ARG A 122 2.58 8.98 0.59
C ARG A 122 1.66 7.83 0.24
N VAL A 123 0.46 8.17 -0.20
CA VAL A 123 -0.53 7.23 -0.70
C VAL A 123 -0.71 7.48 -2.19
N VAL A 124 -0.60 6.44 -3.00
CA VAL A 124 -0.98 6.50 -4.42
C VAL A 124 -2.19 5.60 -4.60
N LEU A 125 -3.27 6.14 -5.11
CA LEU A 125 -4.53 5.43 -5.31
C LEU A 125 -4.97 5.63 -6.75
N THR A 126 -5.20 4.55 -7.47
CA THR A 126 -5.71 4.58 -8.85
C THR A 126 -6.95 3.72 -8.97
N GLY A 127 -7.79 4.04 -9.91
CA GLY A 127 -9.00 3.26 -10.21
C GLY A 127 -10.04 4.10 -10.91
N GLN A 128 -11.24 3.52 -11.03
CA GLN A 128 -12.38 4.22 -11.62
C GLN A 128 -12.74 5.45 -10.80
N GLU A 129 -13.17 6.50 -11.49
CA GLU A 129 -13.44 7.81 -10.91
C GLU A 129 -14.38 7.75 -9.70
N ASP A 130 -15.48 7.04 -9.80
CA ASP A 130 -16.45 6.91 -8.72
C ASP A 130 -15.87 6.18 -7.51
N ALA A 131 -15.12 5.11 -7.74
CA ALA A 131 -14.51 4.33 -6.69
C ALA A 131 -13.46 5.14 -5.90
N VAL A 132 -12.57 5.81 -6.62
CA VAL A 132 -11.53 6.65 -6.01
C VAL A 132 -12.16 7.83 -5.27
N SER A 133 -13.15 8.50 -5.88
CA SER A 133 -13.84 9.63 -5.28
C SER A 133 -14.56 9.24 -3.99
N ASP A 134 -15.22 8.08 -3.96
CA ASP A 134 -15.92 7.59 -2.77
C ASP A 134 -14.94 7.35 -1.62
N ILE A 135 -13.79 6.75 -1.90
CA ILE A 135 -12.77 6.50 -0.89
C ILE A 135 -12.21 7.82 -0.34
N LEU A 136 -11.93 8.81 -1.19
CA LEU A 136 -11.44 10.11 -0.75
C LEU A 136 -12.47 10.86 0.08
N ARG A 137 -13.74 10.80 -0.29
CA ARG A 137 -14.81 11.41 0.51
C ARG A 137 -14.94 10.77 1.87
N ALA A 138 -14.84 9.44 1.95
CA ALA A 138 -14.85 8.74 3.22
C ALA A 138 -13.66 9.12 4.10
N TYR A 139 -12.49 9.30 3.50
CA TYR A 139 -11.29 9.68 4.21
C TYR A 139 -11.35 11.10 4.78
N TYR A 140 -11.79 12.05 3.98
CA TYR A 140 -11.86 13.46 4.35
C TYR A 140 -13.19 13.90 4.98
N GLY A 141 -14.22 13.12 4.79
CA GLY A 141 -15.54 13.37 5.36
C GLY A 141 -15.66 12.90 6.77
#